data_d896c1dca6b6085d979a25a5eefc6397
#
_entry.id   d896c1dca6b6085d979a25a5eefc6397
#
_cell.length_a   1.000
_cell.length_b   1.000
_cell.length_c   1.000
_cell.angle_alpha   90.00
_cell.angle_beta   90.00
_cell.angle_gamma   90.00
#
_symmetry.space_group_name_H-M   'P 1'
#
loop_
_entity.id
_entity.type
_entity.pdbx_description
1 polymer ?
#
loop_
_entity_poly.entity_id
_entity_poly.type
_entity_poly.pdbx_seq_one_letter_code
_entity_poly.pdbx_strand_id
1 'polypeptide(L)' 'MPDNDSLKKIFLAELNIAASVAELQQLRVKYLGKKGALTAQLKSLSTLPAEERRSFGKTVNELKEFIETEISAR' A
#
# COMPACT_ATOMS: atom_id res chain seq x y z
N MET A 1 4.31 4.88 -13.31
CA MET A 1 3.69 4.58 -12.02
C MET A 1 3.87 3.12 -11.68
N PRO A 2 4.25 2.80 -10.45
CA PRO A 2 4.31 1.40 -10.07
C PRO A 2 2.90 0.80 -10.11
N ASP A 3 2.81 -0.35 -10.70
CA ASP A 3 1.61 -1.13 -10.79
C ASP A 3 1.23 -1.61 -9.37
N ASN A 4 -0.06 -1.66 -9.06
CA ASN A 4 -0.51 -2.15 -7.76
C ASN A 4 -0.12 -3.61 -7.54
N ASP A 5 -0.10 -4.41 -8.60
CA ASP A 5 0.35 -5.78 -8.49
C ASP A 5 1.83 -5.86 -8.14
N SER A 6 2.64 -4.95 -8.69
CA SER A 6 4.06 -4.87 -8.34
C SER A 6 4.25 -4.49 -6.88
N LEU A 7 3.46 -3.53 -6.39
CA LEU A 7 3.50 -3.14 -4.98
C LEU A 7 3.12 -4.29 -4.07
N LYS A 8 2.10 -5.06 -4.44
CA LYS A 8 1.71 -6.24 -3.68
C LYS A 8 2.84 -7.24 -3.57
N LYS A 9 3.51 -7.52 -4.68
CA LYS A 9 4.63 -8.47 -4.71
C LYS A 9 5.78 -8.00 -3.84
N ILE A 10 6.12 -6.72 -3.94
CA ILE A 10 7.18 -6.12 -3.13
C ILE A 10 6.83 -6.21 -1.66
N PHE A 11 5.60 -5.84 -1.32
CA PHE A 11 5.13 -5.89 0.05
C PHE A 11 5.18 -7.33 0.61
N LEU A 12 4.70 -8.30 -0.14
CA LEU A 12 4.71 -9.70 0.30
C LEU A 12 6.13 -10.21 0.51
N ALA A 13 7.06 -9.83 -0.35
CA ALA A 13 8.46 -10.21 -0.20
C ALA A 13 9.04 -9.61 1.09
N GLU A 14 8.77 -8.34 1.35
CA GLU A 14 9.23 -7.69 2.58
C GLU A 14 8.55 -8.28 3.82
N LEU A 15 7.28 -8.63 3.71
CA LEU A 15 6.54 -9.24 4.80
C LEU A 15 7.12 -10.60 5.18
N ASN A 16 7.54 -11.38 4.19
CA ASN A 16 8.12 -12.70 4.42
C ASN A 16 9.45 -12.63 5.16
N ILE A 17 10.20 -11.56 5.00
CA ILE A 17 11.47 -11.38 5.71
C ILE A 17 11.33 -10.58 7.00
N ALA A 18 10.15 -10.05 7.28
CA ALA A 18 9.90 -9.34 8.53
C ALA A 18 9.81 -10.36 9.66
N ALA A 19 10.77 -10.30 10.59
CA ALA A 19 10.91 -11.30 11.65
C ALA A 19 10.38 -10.84 13.00
N SER A 20 9.99 -9.58 13.13
CA SER A 20 9.56 -9.03 14.42
C SER A 20 8.40 -8.05 14.24
N VAL A 21 7.71 -7.77 15.35
CA VAL A 21 6.62 -6.79 15.37
C VAL A 21 7.13 -5.41 14.95
N ALA A 22 8.36 -5.06 15.35
CA ALA A 22 8.95 -3.77 14.98
C ALA A 22 9.11 -3.66 13.46
N GLU A 23 9.55 -4.73 12.81
CA GLU A 23 9.69 -4.75 11.37
C GLU A 23 8.34 -4.66 10.67
N LEU A 24 7.33 -5.32 11.22
CA LEU A 24 5.96 -5.24 10.68
C LEU A 24 5.42 -3.81 10.78
N GLN A 25 5.68 -3.14 11.89
CA GLN A 25 5.27 -1.75 12.04
C GLN A 25 6.00 -0.82 11.08
N GLN A 26 7.27 -1.09 10.83
CA GLN A 26 8.03 -0.32 9.84
C GLN A 26 7.44 -0.49 8.44
N LEU A 27 7.04 -1.69 8.07
CA LEU A 27 6.37 -1.94 6.80
C LEU A 27 5.07 -1.16 6.70
N ARG A 28 4.30 -1.17 7.77
CA ARG A 28 3.04 -0.42 7.81
C ARG A 28 3.27 1.06 7.56
N VAL A 29 4.24 1.65 8.25
CA VAL A 29 4.58 3.06 8.07
C VAL A 29 5.10 3.32 6.66
N LYS A 30 5.91 2.41 6.14
CA LYS A 30 6.47 2.55 4.80
C LYS A 30 5.39 2.62 3.71
N TYR A 31 4.32 1.85 3.86
CA TYR A 31 3.26 1.80 2.85
C TYR A 31 2.06 2.68 3.19
N LEU A 32 1.72 2.80 4.47
CA LEU A 32 0.50 3.47 4.91
C LEU A 32 0.74 4.80 5.62
N GLY A 33 2.00 5.13 5.92
CA GLY A 33 2.32 6.38 6.59
C GLY A 33 2.12 7.60 5.70
N LYS A 34 2.30 8.79 6.26
CA LYS A 34 2.10 10.06 5.54
C LYS A 34 2.95 10.17 4.28
N LYS A 35 4.14 9.57 4.30
CA LYS A 35 5.05 9.54 3.16
C LYS A 35 5.13 8.15 2.55
N GLY A 36 4.17 7.30 2.83
CA GLY A 36 4.16 5.93 2.34
C GLY A 36 3.83 5.85 0.86
N ALA A 37 4.10 4.67 0.27
CA ALA A 37 3.86 4.43 -1.15
C ALA A 37 2.40 4.63 -1.52
N LEU A 38 1.47 4.17 -0.68
CA LEU A 38 0.04 4.32 -0.95
C LEU A 38 -0.42 5.76 -0.82
N THR A 39 0.12 6.49 0.15
CA THR A 39 -0.19 7.91 0.31
C THR A 39 0.27 8.70 -0.90
N ALA A 40 1.43 8.37 -1.46
CA ALA A 40 1.92 9.00 -2.67
C ALA A 40 0.98 8.73 -3.85
N GLN A 41 0.46 7.51 -3.96
CA GLN A 41 -0.53 7.19 -5.00
C GLN A 41 -1.82 7.98 -4.81
N LEU A 42 -2.27 8.14 -3.58
CA LEU A 42 -3.48 8.92 -3.29
C LEU A 42 -3.31 10.39 -3.68
N LYS A 43 -2.11 10.94 -3.47
CA LYS A 43 -1.82 12.31 -3.93
C LYS A 43 -1.86 12.42 -5.44
N SER A 44 -1.38 11.39 -6.14
CA SER A 44 -1.42 11.36 -7.60
C SER A 44 -2.85 11.31 -8.13
N LEU A 45 -3.78 10.78 -7.37
CA LEU A 45 -5.19 10.70 -7.78
C LEU A 45 -5.78 12.07 -8.06
N SER A 46 -5.32 13.11 -7.39
CA SER A 46 -5.88 14.45 -7.57
C SER A 46 -5.61 15.00 -8.97
N THR A 47 -4.66 14.43 -9.70
CA THR A 47 -4.32 14.86 -11.05
C THR A 47 -5.04 14.07 -12.14
N LEU A 48 -5.80 13.04 -11.76
CA LEU A 48 -6.49 12.17 -12.72
C LEU A 48 -7.92 12.65 -12.99
N PRO A 49 -8.49 12.33 -14.18
CA PRO A 49 -9.91 12.55 -14.43
C PRO A 49 -10.78 11.81 -13.43
N ALA A 50 -12.02 12.28 -13.25
CA ALA A 50 -12.91 11.75 -12.22
C ALA A 50 -13.16 10.26 -12.35
N GLU A 51 -13.29 9.76 -13.57
CA GLU A 51 -13.54 8.33 -13.82
C GLU A 51 -12.36 7.47 -13.40
N GLU A 52 -11.15 7.87 -13.80
CA GLU A 52 -9.94 7.16 -13.45
C GLU A 52 -9.65 7.27 -11.95
N ARG A 53 -9.95 8.43 -11.37
CA ARG A 53 -9.76 8.65 -9.94
C ARG A 53 -10.60 7.68 -9.12
N ARG A 54 -11.85 7.46 -9.51
CA ARG A 54 -12.74 6.56 -8.81
C ARG A 54 -12.24 5.12 -8.87
N SER A 55 -11.88 4.67 -10.06
CA SER A 55 -11.39 3.30 -10.27
C SER A 55 -10.06 3.07 -9.56
N PHE A 56 -9.13 3.99 -9.70
CA PHE A 56 -7.81 3.89 -9.12
C PHE A 56 -7.87 3.98 -7.59
N GLY A 57 -8.73 4.87 -7.07
CA GLY A 57 -8.92 5.01 -5.63
C GLY A 57 -9.45 3.74 -4.98
N LYS A 58 -10.35 3.05 -5.66
CA LYS A 58 -10.86 1.77 -5.19
C LYS A 58 -9.74 0.73 -5.11
N THR A 59 -8.90 0.67 -6.14
CA THR A 59 -7.78 -0.27 -6.18
C THR A 59 -6.76 0.03 -5.07
N VAL A 60 -6.45 1.30 -4.86
CA VAL A 60 -5.53 1.70 -3.78
C VAL A 60 -6.11 1.35 -2.42
N ASN A 61 -7.40 1.55 -2.24
CA ASN A 61 -8.08 1.23 -0.98
C ASN A 61 -8.05 -0.27 -0.69
N GLU A 62 -8.28 -1.09 -1.71
CA GLU A 62 -8.19 -2.54 -1.58
C GLU A 62 -6.77 -2.98 -1.19
N LEU A 63 -5.77 -2.35 -1.79
CA LEU A 63 -4.38 -2.64 -1.46
C LEU A 63 -4.07 -2.25 -0.01
N LYS A 64 -4.57 -1.11 0.44
CA LYS A 64 -4.42 -0.68 1.82
C LYS A 64 -5.01 -1.70 2.79
N GLU A 65 -6.22 -2.16 2.53
CA GLU A 65 -6.87 -3.16 3.36
C GLU A 65 -6.10 -4.47 3.37
N PHE A 66 -5.59 -4.86 2.20
CA PHE A 66 -4.78 -6.07 2.09
C PHE A 66 -3.54 -5.97 2.98
N ILE A 67 -2.83 -4.85 2.92
CA ILE A 67 -1.63 -4.63 3.73
C ILE A 67 -1.95 -4.67 5.22
N GLU A 68 -3.00 -3.98 5.63
CA GLU A 68 -3.41 -3.96 7.04
C GLU A 68 -3.79 -5.35 7.53
N THR A 69 -4.54 -6.10 6.72
CA THR A 69 -4.96 -7.45 7.06
C THR A 69 -3.76 -8.38 7.23
N GLU A 70 -2.82 -8.31 6.30
CA GLU A 70 -1.62 -9.17 6.36
C GLU A 70 -0.75 -8.85 7.58
N ILE A 71 -0.59 -7.58 7.90
CA ILE A 71 0.18 -7.18 9.07
C ILE A 71 -0.54 -7.60 10.36
N SER A 72 -1.84 -7.46 10.41
CA SER A 72 -2.63 -7.84 11.58
C SER A 72 -2.67 -9.34 11.79
N ALA A 73 -2.59 -10.12 10.73
CA ALA A 73 -2.61 -11.58 10.80
C ALA A 73 -1.30 -12.16 11.35
N ARG A 74 -0.26 -11.37 11.45
CA ARG A 74 1.03 -11.80 11.94
C ARG A 74 1.30 -11.24 13.33
#